data_326ae6b9046097a3459f36009f41c100
#
_entry.id   326ae6b9046097a3459f36009f41c100
#
_cell.length_a   1.000
_cell.length_b   1.000
_cell.length_c   1.000
_cell.angle_alpha   90.00
_cell.angle_beta   90.00
_cell.angle_gamma   90.00
#
_symmetry.space_group_name_H-M   'P 1'
#
loop_
_entity.id
_entity.type
_entity.pdbx_description
1 polymer ?
#
loop_
_entity_poly.entity_id
_entity_poly.type
_entity_poly.pdbx_seq_one_letter_code
_entity_poly.pdbx_strand_id
1 'polypeptide(L)'
;TGGSGCICPENVLLKTLTSHLFLQNKDIVIMDMEAGIEHLGRGTAQGVDVFIVVVEPGIRSIQTYKNVKKLAEDIGIKKVFVVANKIKNEEDIQFVLQNIDEKNCLGFVHYSGAVGYSDRVNHSPYDSDKETVKEIKQIKEKLDAIINNQNK
;
A
#
# COMPACT_ATOMS: atom_id res chain seq x y z
N THR A 1 -10.99 25.24 2.39
CA THR A 1 -9.91 25.30 3.39
C THR A 1 -10.07 24.13 4.35
N GLY A 2 -9.56 22.95 3.95
CA GLY A 2 -9.50 21.77 4.79
C GLY A 2 -8.22 21.79 5.60
N GLY A 3 -8.31 22.11 6.90
CA GLY A 3 -7.12 22.18 7.74
C GLY A 3 -7.35 22.23 9.25
N SER A 4 -8.58 22.20 9.72
CA SER A 4 -8.87 22.18 11.16
C SER A 4 -9.59 20.91 11.56
N GLY A 5 -8.91 19.77 11.43
CA GLY A 5 -9.37 18.49 11.97
C GLY A 5 -8.92 18.36 13.42
N CYS A 6 -9.80 17.88 14.27
CA CYS A 6 -9.55 17.54 15.67
C CYS A 6 -8.21 16.82 15.83
N ILE A 7 -7.29 17.38 16.61
CA ILE A 7 -6.03 16.71 16.95
C ILE A 7 -6.39 15.64 17.99
N CYS A 8 -6.76 14.45 17.52
CA CYS A 8 -6.92 13.33 18.43
C CYS A 8 -5.55 13.00 19.04
N PRO A 9 -5.45 12.83 20.38
CA PRO A 9 -4.19 12.48 21.05
C PRO A 9 -3.54 11.23 20.47
N GLU A 10 -4.33 10.29 19.97
CA GLU A 10 -3.90 9.06 19.30
C GLU A 10 -3.09 9.34 18.02
N ASN A 11 -3.49 10.32 17.20
CA ASN A 11 -2.76 10.70 15.99
C ASN A 11 -1.42 11.39 16.31
N VAL A 12 -1.36 12.16 17.40
CA VAL A 12 -0.12 12.79 17.87
C VAL A 12 0.84 11.73 18.38
N LEU A 13 0.35 10.75 19.15
CA LEU A 13 1.15 9.64 19.66
C LEU A 13 1.69 8.80 18.49
N LEU A 14 0.86 8.46 17.52
CA LEU A 14 1.26 7.71 16.33
C LEU A 14 2.32 8.47 15.52
N LYS A 15 2.14 9.76 15.31
CA LYS A 15 3.12 10.61 14.63
C LYS A 15 4.45 10.68 15.39
N THR A 16 4.41 10.82 16.69
CA THR A 16 5.61 10.85 17.54
C THR A 16 6.32 9.50 17.54
N LEU A 17 5.56 8.41 17.66
CA LEU A 17 6.10 7.05 17.64
C LEU A 17 6.76 6.73 16.30
N THR A 18 6.09 7.03 15.18
CA THR A 18 6.64 6.83 13.85
C THR A 18 7.87 7.68 13.62
N SER A 19 7.86 8.97 13.98
CA SER A 19 9.04 9.81 13.81
C SER A 19 10.24 9.37 14.66
N HIS A 20 10.02 8.77 15.84
CA HIS A 20 11.09 8.20 16.67
C HIS A 20 11.62 6.87 16.12
N LEU A 21 10.73 6.01 15.58
CA LEU A 21 11.13 4.75 14.96
C LEU A 21 11.93 4.96 13.67
N PHE A 22 11.60 5.99 12.89
CA PHE A 22 12.30 6.32 11.64
C PHE A 22 13.73 6.86 11.84
N LEU A 23 14.07 7.35 13.04
CA LEU A 23 15.36 8.01 13.25
C LEU A 23 16.51 7.07 13.62
N GLN A 24 16.28 5.80 13.87
CA GLN A 24 17.32 4.99 14.49
C GLN A 24 17.89 3.84 13.68
N ASN A 25 17.28 3.35 12.58
CA ASN A 25 17.82 2.14 11.96
C ASN A 25 17.44 1.94 10.48
N LYS A 26 18.15 0.99 9.88
CA LYS A 26 17.90 0.38 8.57
C LYS A 26 16.64 -0.50 8.56
N ASP A 27 15.71 -0.28 9.48
CA ASP A 27 14.51 -1.10 9.64
C ASP A 27 13.43 -0.65 8.65
N ILE A 28 12.65 -1.60 8.17
CA ILE A 28 11.48 -1.35 7.35
C ILE A 28 10.26 -1.30 8.27
N VAL A 29 9.57 -0.17 8.26
CA VAL A 29 8.31 0.01 8.99
C VAL A 29 7.15 -0.03 8.00
N ILE A 30 6.22 -0.95 8.22
CA ILE A 30 4.99 -1.05 7.43
C ILE A 30 3.85 -0.52 8.29
N MET A 31 3.16 0.50 7.78
CA MET A 31 1.97 1.04 8.40
C MET A 31 0.76 0.55 7.60
N ASP A 32 -0.02 -0.36 8.19
CA ASP A 32 -1.29 -0.81 7.63
C ASP A 32 -2.36 0.25 7.91
N MET A 33 -2.92 0.80 6.85
CA MET A 33 -3.88 1.91 6.93
C MET A 33 -5.13 1.57 6.11
N GLU A 34 -6.28 1.86 6.67
CA GLU A 34 -7.50 1.89 5.85
C GLU A 34 -7.35 2.90 4.72
N ALA A 35 -7.89 2.59 3.54
CA ALA A 35 -7.88 3.46 2.36
C ALA A 35 -8.75 4.73 2.55
N GLY A 36 -8.80 5.23 3.78
CA GLY A 36 -9.53 6.44 4.18
C GLY A 36 -8.71 7.69 3.86
N ILE A 37 -9.22 8.49 2.95
CA ILE A 37 -8.70 9.82 2.55
C ILE A 37 -8.44 10.73 3.77
N GLU A 38 -9.18 10.52 4.84
CA GLU A 38 -9.15 11.33 6.06
C GLU A 38 -7.84 11.19 6.86
N HIS A 39 -7.20 10.03 6.79
CA HIS A 39 -5.95 9.77 7.50
C HIS A 39 -4.74 10.43 6.80
N LEU A 40 -4.77 10.54 5.47
CA LEU A 40 -3.73 11.19 4.69
C LEU A 40 -3.67 12.71 4.92
N GLY A 41 -4.83 13.35 5.13
CA GLY A 41 -4.92 14.80 5.39
C GLY A 41 -4.48 15.24 6.79
N ARG A 42 -4.29 14.32 7.73
CA ARG A 42 -4.04 14.63 9.16
C ARG A 42 -2.57 14.58 9.58
N GLY A 43 -1.66 14.50 8.63
CA GLY A 43 -0.22 14.52 8.92
C GLY A 43 0.36 13.21 9.47
N THR A 44 -0.44 12.16 9.61
CA THR A 44 0.02 10.82 10.03
C THR A 44 0.91 10.16 8.98
N ALA A 45 0.69 10.53 7.72
CA ALA A 45 1.45 10.04 6.58
C ALA A 45 2.69 10.88 6.23
N GLN A 46 2.94 11.97 6.97
CA GLN A 46 4.17 12.74 6.79
C GLN A 46 5.36 11.92 7.33
N GLY A 47 6.31 11.63 6.48
CA GLY A 47 7.52 10.87 6.84
C GLY A 47 7.54 9.43 6.34
N VAL A 48 6.55 8.98 5.56
CA VAL A 48 6.65 7.71 4.84
C VAL A 48 7.40 7.92 3.51
N ASP A 49 8.25 6.98 3.16
CA ASP A 49 9.03 7.03 1.92
C ASP A 49 8.20 6.65 0.70
N VAL A 50 7.22 5.78 0.89
CA VAL A 50 6.43 5.13 -0.17
C VAL A 50 5.01 4.87 0.28
N PHE A 51 4.04 5.11 -0.60
CA PHE A 51 2.70 4.56 -0.48
C PHE A 51 2.50 3.38 -1.40
N ILE A 52 1.90 2.33 -0.88
CA ILE A 52 1.42 1.19 -1.66
C ILE A 52 -0.10 1.16 -1.54
N VAL A 53 -0.77 1.33 -2.66
CA VAL A 53 -2.23 1.26 -2.73
C VAL A 53 -2.61 -0.11 -3.26
N VAL A 54 -3.31 -0.88 -2.44
CA VAL A 54 -3.85 -2.18 -2.86
C VAL A 54 -5.17 -1.95 -3.58
N VAL A 55 -5.26 -2.43 -4.82
CA VAL A 55 -6.46 -2.30 -5.66
C VAL A 55 -7.00 -3.67 -6.05
N GLU A 56 -8.31 -3.79 -6.19
CA GLU A 56 -8.96 -4.92 -6.83
C GLU A 56 -9.36 -4.53 -8.27
N PRO A 57 -9.55 -5.48 -9.21
CA PRO A 57 -9.96 -5.19 -10.57
C PRO A 57 -11.42 -4.69 -10.62
N GLY A 58 -11.59 -3.40 -10.39
CA GLY A 58 -12.88 -2.75 -10.36
C GLY A 58 -12.76 -1.22 -10.37
N ILE A 59 -13.70 -0.57 -11.06
CA ILE A 59 -13.65 0.88 -11.29
C ILE A 59 -13.59 1.70 -10.00
N ARG A 60 -14.28 1.25 -8.94
CA ARG A 60 -14.29 1.94 -7.63
C ARG A 60 -12.91 1.90 -6.98
N SER A 61 -12.23 0.75 -7.04
CA SER A 61 -10.89 0.59 -6.49
C SER A 61 -9.87 1.45 -7.23
N ILE A 62 -9.97 1.51 -8.56
CA ILE A 62 -9.15 2.41 -9.39
C ILE A 62 -9.44 3.89 -9.07
N GLN A 63 -10.69 4.25 -8.84
CA GLN A 63 -11.04 5.61 -8.45
C GLN A 63 -10.43 5.98 -7.09
N THR A 64 -10.48 5.06 -6.13
CA THR A 64 -9.82 5.25 -4.81
C THR A 64 -8.32 5.44 -4.98
N TYR A 65 -7.65 4.63 -5.81
CA TYR A 65 -6.23 4.84 -6.11
C TYR A 65 -5.93 6.24 -6.65
N LYS A 66 -6.71 6.71 -7.63
CA LYS A 66 -6.52 8.04 -8.22
C LYS A 66 -6.66 9.15 -7.17
N ASN A 67 -7.63 9.01 -6.27
CA ASN A 67 -7.84 9.96 -5.17
C ASN A 67 -6.69 9.93 -4.17
N VAL A 68 -6.25 8.73 -3.76
CA VAL A 68 -5.11 8.55 -2.84
C VAL A 68 -3.83 9.12 -3.46
N LYS A 69 -3.58 8.85 -4.75
CA LYS A 69 -2.41 9.38 -5.45
C LYS A 69 -2.39 10.91 -5.44
N LYS A 70 -3.52 11.55 -5.77
CA LYS A 70 -3.63 13.01 -5.75
C LYS A 70 -3.35 13.58 -4.35
N LEU A 71 -3.94 12.98 -3.32
CA LEU A 71 -3.72 13.42 -1.93
C LEU A 71 -2.29 13.22 -1.47
N ALA A 72 -1.66 12.11 -1.85
CA ALA A 72 -0.26 11.86 -1.58
C ALA A 72 0.64 12.94 -2.20
N GLU A 73 0.35 13.33 -3.44
CA GLU A 73 1.03 14.43 -4.13
C GLU A 73 0.85 15.77 -3.40
N ASP A 74 -0.37 16.06 -2.92
CA ASP A 74 -0.70 17.30 -2.17
C ASP A 74 0.08 17.39 -0.84
N ILE A 75 0.43 16.27 -0.21
CA ILE A 75 1.24 16.22 1.02
C ILE A 75 2.73 15.95 0.77
N GLY A 76 3.17 15.98 -0.49
CA GLY A 76 4.58 15.87 -0.89
C GLY A 76 5.11 14.45 -1.08
N ILE A 77 4.26 13.42 -1.02
CA ILE A 77 4.66 12.03 -1.26
C ILE A 77 4.59 11.74 -2.76
N LYS A 78 5.74 11.55 -3.35
CA LYS A 78 5.87 11.34 -4.80
C LYS A 78 5.84 9.87 -5.22
N LYS A 79 6.10 8.96 -4.29
CA LYS A 79 6.22 7.51 -4.56
C LYS A 79 4.93 6.82 -4.15
N VAL A 80 4.02 6.70 -5.11
CA VAL A 80 2.75 5.99 -4.93
C VAL A 80 2.70 4.82 -5.91
N PHE A 81 2.76 3.62 -5.38
CA PHE A 81 2.72 2.38 -6.14
C PHE A 81 1.40 1.64 -5.95
N VAL A 82 1.16 0.68 -6.84
CA VAL A 82 -0.03 -0.16 -6.83
C VAL A 82 0.36 -1.62 -6.72
N VAL A 83 -0.36 -2.35 -5.89
CA VAL A 83 -0.44 -3.81 -5.91
C VAL A 83 -1.87 -4.19 -6.27
N ALA A 84 -2.05 -4.95 -7.34
CA ALA A 84 -3.36 -5.44 -7.73
C ALA A 84 -3.63 -6.77 -7.04
N ASN A 85 -4.71 -6.83 -6.27
CA ASN A 85 -5.08 -7.99 -5.45
C ASN A 85 -6.34 -8.66 -5.99
N LYS A 86 -6.53 -9.92 -5.64
CA LYS A 86 -7.68 -10.77 -6.02
C LYS A 86 -7.83 -10.92 -7.53
N ILE A 87 -6.74 -10.95 -8.25
CA ILE A 87 -6.70 -11.21 -9.69
C ILE A 87 -7.19 -12.63 -9.98
N LYS A 88 -8.11 -12.79 -10.89
CA LYS A 88 -8.68 -14.10 -11.25
C LYS A 88 -8.23 -14.59 -12.61
N ASN A 89 -7.96 -13.67 -13.53
CA ASN A 89 -7.65 -13.99 -14.92
C ASN A 89 -6.88 -12.84 -15.59
N GLU A 90 -6.49 -13.05 -16.84
CA GLU A 90 -5.76 -12.09 -17.64
C GLU A 90 -6.57 -10.80 -17.90
N GLU A 91 -7.89 -10.89 -17.99
CA GLU A 91 -8.76 -9.72 -18.20
C GLU A 91 -8.68 -8.75 -17.02
N ASP A 92 -8.59 -9.28 -15.79
CA ASP A 92 -8.38 -8.48 -14.58
C ASP A 92 -7.04 -7.72 -14.63
N ILE A 93 -5.97 -8.39 -15.09
CA ILE A 93 -4.66 -7.79 -15.26
C ILE A 93 -4.72 -6.65 -16.27
N GLN A 94 -5.29 -6.91 -17.44
CA GLN A 94 -5.43 -5.92 -18.51
C GLN A 94 -6.29 -4.73 -18.06
N PHE A 95 -7.38 -4.99 -17.33
CA PHE A 95 -8.22 -3.93 -16.77
C PHE A 95 -7.40 -3.01 -15.85
N VAL A 96 -6.60 -3.57 -14.95
CA VAL A 96 -5.78 -2.78 -14.04
C VAL A 96 -4.73 -1.98 -14.82
N LEU A 97 -3.97 -2.62 -15.72
CA LEU A 97 -2.92 -1.96 -16.49
C LEU A 97 -3.42 -0.86 -17.42
N GLN A 98 -4.65 -0.97 -17.94
CA GLN A 98 -5.28 0.09 -18.74
C GLN A 98 -5.65 1.34 -17.91
N ASN A 99 -5.79 1.19 -16.60
CA ASN A 99 -6.30 2.25 -15.72
C ASN A 99 -5.24 2.87 -14.80
N ILE A 100 -4.05 2.27 -14.72
CA ILE A 100 -2.90 2.77 -13.96
C ILE A 100 -1.69 2.87 -14.87
N ASP A 101 -0.71 3.68 -14.46
CA ASP A 101 0.59 3.74 -15.13
C ASP A 101 1.39 2.47 -14.75
N GLU A 102 1.80 1.67 -15.74
CA GLU A 102 2.49 0.39 -15.54
C GLU A 102 3.75 0.54 -14.66
N LYS A 103 4.48 1.64 -14.79
CA LYS A 103 5.66 1.92 -13.95
C LYS A 103 5.34 2.02 -12.45
N ASN A 104 4.08 2.29 -12.11
CA ASN A 104 3.61 2.37 -10.73
C ASN A 104 3.06 1.02 -10.23
N CYS A 105 2.90 0.01 -11.09
CA CYS A 105 2.45 -1.32 -10.70
C CYS A 105 3.62 -2.14 -10.16
N LEU A 106 3.58 -2.51 -8.89
CA LEU A 106 4.58 -3.40 -8.29
C LEU A 106 4.35 -4.86 -8.67
N GLY A 107 3.09 -5.27 -8.80
CA GLY A 107 2.75 -6.63 -9.18
C GLY A 107 1.30 -6.98 -8.89
N PHE A 108 1.03 -8.26 -9.04
CA PHE A 108 -0.30 -8.86 -8.95
C PHE A 108 -0.30 -9.94 -7.88
N VAL A 109 -1.38 -10.02 -7.14
CA VAL A 109 -1.67 -11.10 -6.19
C VAL A 109 -2.96 -11.76 -6.65
N HIS A 110 -2.87 -13.04 -6.98
CA HIS A 110 -4.03 -13.78 -7.46
C HIS A 110 -5.00 -14.11 -6.33
N TYR A 111 -6.26 -14.27 -6.71
CA TYR A 111 -7.28 -14.71 -5.77
C TYR A 111 -6.97 -16.12 -5.29
N SER A 112 -6.89 -16.30 -3.98
CA SER A 112 -6.65 -17.58 -3.36
C SER A 112 -7.75 -17.93 -2.35
N GLY A 113 -8.40 -19.07 -2.56
CA GLY A 113 -9.33 -19.62 -1.59
C GLY A 113 -8.65 -20.06 -0.29
N ALA A 114 -7.36 -20.40 -0.34
CA ALA A 114 -6.57 -20.77 0.82
C ALA A 114 -6.38 -19.58 1.78
N VAL A 115 -6.16 -18.37 1.25
CA VAL A 115 -6.10 -17.14 2.06
C VAL A 115 -7.41 -16.92 2.81
N GLY A 116 -8.55 -17.00 2.12
CA GLY A 116 -9.86 -16.83 2.75
C GLY A 116 -10.23 -17.96 3.71
N TYR A 117 -9.70 -19.16 3.52
CA TYR A 117 -9.86 -20.25 4.48
C TYR A 117 -9.01 -20.02 5.73
N SER A 118 -7.75 -19.63 5.56
CA SER A 118 -6.81 -19.35 6.66
C SER A 118 -7.35 -18.29 7.62
N ASP A 119 -7.95 -17.24 7.07
CA ASP A 119 -8.61 -16.18 7.86
C ASP A 119 -9.73 -16.75 8.74
N ARG A 120 -10.59 -17.62 8.17
CA ARG A 120 -11.69 -18.25 8.92
C ARG A 120 -11.26 -19.16 10.07
N VAL A 121 -10.09 -19.80 9.94
CA VAL A 121 -9.55 -20.70 10.96
C VAL A 121 -8.47 -20.04 11.83
N ASN A 122 -8.30 -18.73 11.71
CA ASN A 122 -7.30 -17.94 12.42
C ASN A 122 -5.87 -18.46 12.24
N HIS A 123 -5.54 -18.88 11.02
CA HIS A 123 -4.20 -19.28 10.61
C HIS A 123 -3.56 -18.24 9.71
N SER A 124 -2.23 -18.14 9.75
CA SER A 124 -1.49 -17.27 8.86
C SER A 124 -1.52 -17.80 7.42
N PRO A 125 -1.93 -16.98 6.42
CA PRO A 125 -1.81 -17.34 5.02
C PRO A 125 -0.36 -17.61 4.57
N TYR A 126 0.61 -17.02 5.27
CA TYR A 126 2.04 -17.19 5.00
C TYR A 126 2.46 -18.66 5.06
N ASP A 127 1.88 -19.43 5.97
CA ASP A 127 2.22 -20.85 6.17
C ASP A 127 1.43 -21.79 5.24
N SER A 128 0.26 -21.35 4.78
CA SER A 128 -0.70 -22.19 4.08
C SER A 128 -0.78 -21.94 2.56
N ASP A 129 -0.33 -20.78 2.08
CA ASP A 129 -0.39 -20.41 0.66
C ASP A 129 0.96 -19.97 0.10
N LYS A 130 1.74 -20.92 -0.38
CA LYS A 130 3.08 -20.69 -0.91
C LYS A 130 3.10 -19.85 -2.20
N GLU A 131 2.06 -19.93 -3.02
CA GLU A 131 1.98 -19.15 -4.27
C GLU A 131 1.74 -17.67 -3.96
N THR A 132 0.79 -17.36 -3.10
CA THR A 132 0.58 -15.98 -2.63
C THR A 132 1.85 -15.42 -1.98
N VAL A 133 2.54 -16.19 -1.15
CA VAL A 133 3.81 -15.77 -0.54
C VAL A 133 4.88 -15.49 -1.59
N LYS A 134 4.96 -16.29 -2.65
CA LYS A 134 5.90 -16.07 -3.75
C LYS A 134 5.61 -14.77 -4.50
N GLU A 135 4.35 -14.49 -4.80
CA GLU A 135 3.93 -13.24 -5.45
C GLU A 135 4.28 -12.00 -4.60
N ILE A 136 4.01 -12.07 -3.30
CA ILE A 136 4.37 -10.99 -2.36
C ILE A 136 5.90 -10.79 -2.30
N LYS A 137 6.69 -11.86 -2.35
CA LYS A 137 8.16 -11.75 -2.41
C LYS A 137 8.63 -11.04 -3.67
N GLN A 138 8.05 -11.35 -4.83
CA GLN A 138 8.37 -10.68 -6.09
C GLN A 138 8.03 -9.18 -6.04
N ILE A 139 6.88 -8.83 -5.46
CA ILE A 139 6.47 -7.44 -5.23
C ILE A 139 7.50 -6.72 -4.34
N LYS A 140 7.90 -7.35 -3.24
CA LYS A 140 8.93 -6.82 -2.34
C LYS A 140 10.26 -6.60 -3.06
N GLU A 141 10.74 -7.58 -3.81
CA GLU A 141 12.00 -7.47 -4.57
C GLU A 141 11.96 -6.31 -5.57
N LYS A 142 10.84 -6.13 -6.27
CA LYS A 142 10.66 -4.99 -7.19
C LYS A 142 10.68 -3.66 -6.45
N LEU A 143 10.01 -3.57 -5.31
CA LEU A 143 10.02 -2.37 -4.47
C LEU A 143 11.41 -2.05 -3.96
N ASP A 144 12.14 -3.04 -3.43
CA ASP A 144 13.52 -2.88 -2.94
C ASP A 144 14.46 -2.37 -4.04
N ALA A 145 14.33 -2.91 -5.26
CA ALA A 145 15.12 -2.46 -6.41
C ALA A 145 14.85 -0.99 -6.76
N ILE A 146 13.59 -0.55 -6.69
CA ILE A 146 13.21 0.85 -6.95
C ILE A 146 13.78 1.79 -5.88
N ILE A 147 13.70 1.40 -4.61
CA ILE A 147 14.20 2.22 -3.49
C ILE A 147 15.72 2.32 -3.53
N ASN A 148 16.42 1.20 -3.74
CA ASN A 148 17.88 1.14 -3.73
C ASN A 148 18.53 1.88 -4.92
N ASN A 149 17.87 1.89 -6.09
CA ASN A 149 18.37 2.60 -7.27
C ASN A 149 18.29 4.13 -7.15
N GLN A 150 17.57 4.67 -6.20
CA GLN A 150 17.42 6.12 -5.98
C GLN A 150 18.37 6.65 -4.89
N ASN A 151 19.02 5.78 -4.16
CA ASN A 151 20.01 6.13 -3.14
C ASN A 151 21.46 6.10 -3.69
N LYS A 152 21.62 5.94 -4.98
CA LYS A 152 22.88 6.06 -5.73
C LYS A 152 22.91 7.35 -6.55
#